data_631a045919eb1c61b7bdd389a7b0a962
#
_entry.id   631a045919eb1c61b7bdd389a7b0a962
#
_cell.length_a   1.000
_cell.length_b   1.000
_cell.length_c   1.000
_cell.angle_alpha   90.00
_cell.angle_beta   90.00
_cell.angle_gamma   90.00
#
_symmetry.space_group_name_H-M   'P 1'
#
loop_
_entity.id
_entity.type
_entity.pdbx_description
1 polymer ?
#
loop_
_entity_poly.entity_id
_entity_poly.type
_entity_poly.pdbx_seq_one_letter_code
_entity_poly.pdbx_strand_id
1 'polypeptide(L)'
;SKFILQLQKLFANETVDLNLILQRINAAFDYFWKPMDAMVESLLWKLQETQYSKKSKGYFEELSLLEELQTKAVLRLMKAQLLVATVVAGETISKEKLTSPEIKNYLSHKIEKVKNAFNEQHANLLDDKIDVIRYKTKDKGAKSQKKNTVEETHDLWLENKSITEIALLRMLTKETVLLHITKLISQQKIKIEAVLPEDKLKALSE
;
A
#
# COMPACT_ATOMS: atom_id res chain seq x y z
N SER A 1 -3.91 17.49 24.53
CA SER A 1 -5.17 18.01 23.96
C SER A 1 -6.24 17.97 25.03
N LYS A 2 -7.17 18.94 25.02
CA LYS A 2 -8.30 19.03 25.99
C LYS A 2 -9.12 17.74 26.02
N PHE A 3 -9.29 17.09 24.89
CA PHE A 3 -10.01 15.81 24.75
C PHE A 3 -9.37 14.67 25.56
N ILE A 4 -8.06 14.50 25.46
CA ILE A 4 -7.32 13.46 26.21
C ILE A 4 -7.46 13.70 27.72
N LEU A 5 -7.31 14.93 28.18
CA LEU A 5 -7.46 15.28 29.59
C LEU A 5 -8.89 15.03 30.10
N GLN A 6 -9.91 15.26 29.28
CA GLN A 6 -11.31 14.95 29.62
C GLN A 6 -11.53 13.45 29.75
N LEU A 7 -11.02 12.63 28.79
CA LEU A 7 -11.10 11.18 28.87
C LEU A 7 -10.36 10.64 30.11
N GLN A 8 -9.14 11.13 30.38
CA GLN A 8 -8.39 10.71 31.57
C GLN A 8 -9.16 10.99 32.88
N LYS A 9 -9.82 12.15 32.98
CA LYS A 9 -10.68 12.47 34.14
C LYS A 9 -11.87 11.52 34.26
N LEU A 10 -12.52 11.15 33.15
CA LEU A 10 -13.64 10.21 33.17
C LEU A 10 -13.23 8.81 33.62
N PHE A 11 -12.03 8.36 33.23
CA PHE A 11 -11.49 7.06 33.69
C PHE A 11 -10.94 7.08 35.12
N ALA A 12 -10.62 8.25 35.66
CA ALA A 12 -10.09 8.39 37.02
C ALA A 12 -11.19 8.44 38.09
N ASN A 13 -12.47 8.53 37.71
CA ASN A 13 -13.59 8.52 38.63
C ASN A 13 -13.82 7.10 39.21
N GLU A 14 -14.25 7.00 40.48
CA GLU A 14 -14.57 5.71 41.10
C GLU A 14 -15.67 4.94 40.38
N THR A 15 -16.63 5.65 39.77
CA THR A 15 -17.66 5.08 38.89
C THR A 15 -17.46 5.60 37.48
N VAL A 16 -17.13 4.68 36.55
CA VAL A 16 -16.90 5.03 35.14
C VAL A 16 -18.24 5.06 34.40
N ASP A 17 -18.63 6.24 33.90
CA ASP A 17 -19.81 6.37 33.04
C ASP A 17 -19.46 5.99 31.59
N LEU A 18 -19.73 4.74 31.24
CA LEU A 18 -19.45 4.17 29.92
C LEU A 18 -20.25 4.84 28.81
N ASN A 19 -21.49 5.29 29.08
CA ASN A 19 -22.33 5.98 28.09
C ASN A 19 -21.73 7.36 27.74
N LEU A 20 -21.26 8.09 28.73
CA LEU A 20 -20.60 9.38 28.52
C LEU A 20 -19.27 9.19 27.74
N ILE A 21 -18.52 8.13 28.03
CA ILE A 21 -17.31 7.78 27.28
C ILE A 21 -17.65 7.48 25.83
N LEU A 22 -18.67 6.65 25.55
CA LEU A 22 -19.12 6.34 24.20
C LEU A 22 -19.52 7.61 23.44
N GLN A 23 -20.31 8.48 24.08
CA GLN A 23 -20.70 9.75 23.47
C GLN A 23 -19.48 10.61 23.09
N ARG A 24 -18.46 10.68 23.95
CA ARG A 24 -17.24 11.43 23.69
C ARG A 24 -16.40 10.80 22.57
N ILE A 25 -16.31 9.49 22.52
CA ILE A 25 -15.59 8.77 21.46
C ILE A 25 -16.31 8.91 20.12
N ASN A 26 -17.65 8.84 20.10
CA ASN A 26 -18.41 9.08 18.88
C ASN A 26 -18.23 10.52 18.38
N ALA A 27 -18.30 11.51 19.24
CA ALA A 27 -18.03 12.90 18.88
C ALA A 27 -16.60 13.10 18.32
N ALA A 28 -15.61 12.42 18.92
CA ALA A 28 -14.24 12.44 18.39
C ALA A 28 -14.12 11.72 17.04
N PHE A 29 -14.81 10.59 16.89
CA PHE A 29 -14.88 9.86 15.63
C PHE A 29 -15.46 10.74 14.53
N ASP A 30 -16.62 11.36 14.74
CA ASP A 30 -17.28 12.23 13.76
C ASP A 30 -16.40 13.43 13.38
N TYR A 31 -15.66 13.99 14.34
CA TYR A 31 -14.76 15.11 14.10
C TYR A 31 -13.51 14.72 13.31
N PHE A 32 -12.87 13.61 13.68
CA PHE A 32 -11.58 13.23 13.09
C PHE A 32 -11.70 12.32 11.85
N TRP A 33 -12.79 11.57 11.71
CA TRP A 33 -12.96 10.59 10.64
C TRP A 33 -12.77 11.19 9.25
N LYS A 34 -13.57 12.22 8.91
CA LYS A 34 -13.54 12.80 7.57
C LYS A 34 -12.16 13.31 7.14
N PRO A 35 -11.48 14.16 7.95
CA PRO A 35 -10.15 14.64 7.56
C PRO A 35 -9.09 13.54 7.53
N MET A 36 -9.14 12.56 8.42
CA MET A 36 -8.19 11.45 8.44
C MET A 36 -8.39 10.51 7.26
N ASP A 37 -9.63 10.18 6.93
CA ASP A 37 -10.00 9.35 5.79
C ASP A 37 -9.62 10.02 4.46
N ALA A 38 -9.89 11.32 4.32
CA ALA A 38 -9.48 12.10 3.16
C ALA A 38 -7.95 12.18 3.02
N MET A 39 -7.22 12.25 4.14
CA MET A 39 -5.76 12.25 4.12
C MET A 39 -5.20 10.90 3.64
N VAL A 40 -5.75 9.77 4.08
CA VAL A 40 -5.38 8.44 3.55
C VAL A 40 -5.60 8.39 2.04
N GLU A 41 -6.76 8.84 1.56
CA GLU A 41 -7.09 8.86 0.13
C GLU A 41 -6.12 9.75 -0.67
N SER A 42 -5.78 10.92 -0.15
CA SER A 42 -4.79 11.83 -0.76
C SER A 42 -3.39 11.24 -0.81
N LEU A 43 -2.95 10.54 0.25
CA LEU A 43 -1.65 9.86 0.28
C LEU A 43 -1.60 8.71 -0.71
N LEU A 44 -2.66 7.89 -0.79
CA LEU A 44 -2.77 6.82 -1.77
C LEU A 44 -2.73 7.36 -3.21
N TRP A 45 -3.43 8.48 -3.47
CA TRP A 45 -3.37 9.16 -4.76
C TRP A 45 -1.96 9.61 -5.12
N LYS A 46 -1.28 10.25 -4.15
CA LYS A 46 0.10 10.72 -4.33
C LYS A 46 1.08 9.58 -4.55
N LEU A 47 0.86 8.44 -3.89
CA LEU A 47 1.64 7.22 -4.13
C LEU A 47 1.46 6.72 -5.56
N GLN A 48 0.22 6.74 -6.10
CA GLN A 48 -0.03 6.39 -7.50
C GLN A 48 0.71 7.32 -8.48
N GLU A 49 0.60 8.64 -8.29
CA GLU A 49 1.32 9.61 -9.13
C GLU A 49 2.85 9.40 -9.10
N THR A 50 3.39 9.11 -7.91
CA THR A 50 4.83 8.98 -7.69
C THR A 50 5.41 7.76 -8.38
N GLN A 51 4.63 6.69 -8.61
CA GLN A 51 5.08 5.49 -9.33
C GLN A 51 5.52 5.79 -10.77
N TYR A 52 4.96 6.82 -11.39
CA TYR A 52 5.27 7.21 -12.76
C TYR A 52 6.42 8.23 -12.83
N SER A 53 6.95 8.68 -11.69
CA SER A 53 7.99 9.70 -11.62
C SER A 53 9.39 9.08 -11.56
N LYS A 54 10.31 9.58 -12.40
CA LYS A 54 11.72 9.17 -12.36
C LYS A 54 12.40 9.73 -11.11
N LYS A 55 13.27 8.94 -10.47
CA LYS A 55 14.09 9.32 -9.29
C LYS A 55 13.29 9.64 -8.02
N SER A 56 12.13 9.04 -7.84
CA SER A 56 11.24 9.31 -6.70
C SER A 56 11.30 8.27 -5.57
N LYS A 57 12.25 7.33 -5.59
CA LYS A 57 12.29 6.20 -4.63
C LYS A 57 12.26 6.64 -3.18
N GLY A 58 13.11 7.57 -2.76
CA GLY A 58 13.13 8.07 -1.38
C GLY A 58 11.82 8.74 -0.99
N TYR A 59 11.30 9.60 -1.85
CA TYR A 59 10.01 10.25 -1.65
C TYR A 59 8.85 9.25 -1.56
N PHE A 60 8.85 8.21 -2.40
CA PHE A 60 7.86 7.14 -2.34
C PHE A 60 7.92 6.36 -1.02
N GLU A 61 9.12 6.06 -0.52
CA GLU A 61 9.32 5.39 0.78
C GLU A 61 8.77 6.23 1.93
N GLU A 62 9.04 7.54 1.93
CA GLU A 62 8.52 8.48 2.94
C GLU A 62 6.99 8.59 2.88
N LEU A 63 6.40 8.71 1.68
CA LEU A 63 4.94 8.72 1.50
C LEU A 63 4.31 7.43 1.99
N SER A 64 4.93 6.27 1.72
CA SER A 64 4.43 4.97 2.16
C SER A 64 4.45 4.83 3.68
N LEU A 65 5.49 5.35 4.34
CA LEU A 65 5.56 5.39 5.81
C LEU A 65 4.48 6.30 6.40
N LEU A 66 4.24 7.45 5.78
CA LEU A 66 3.22 8.40 6.22
C LEU A 66 1.81 7.82 6.03
N GLU A 67 1.54 7.16 4.90
CA GLU A 67 0.29 6.45 4.63
C GLU A 67 0.05 5.35 5.67
N GLU A 68 1.06 4.51 5.94
CA GLU A 68 0.98 3.44 6.95
C GLU A 68 0.67 4.01 8.34
N LEU A 69 1.31 5.12 8.73
CA LEU A 69 1.07 5.78 10.00
C LEU A 69 -0.38 6.31 10.09
N GLN A 70 -0.85 6.97 9.04
CA GLN A 70 -2.18 7.55 8.98
C GLN A 70 -3.26 6.46 8.96
N THR A 71 -3.08 5.41 8.15
CA THR A 71 -3.99 4.26 8.12
C THR A 71 -4.08 3.57 9.49
N LYS A 72 -2.95 3.37 10.18
CA LYS A 72 -2.95 2.84 11.55
C LYS A 72 -3.73 3.72 12.53
N ALA A 73 -3.63 5.05 12.39
CA ALA A 73 -4.38 5.98 13.23
C ALA A 73 -5.89 5.87 12.99
N VAL A 74 -6.32 5.81 11.72
CA VAL A 74 -7.72 5.57 11.33
C VAL A 74 -8.25 4.26 11.90
N LEU A 75 -7.52 3.17 11.71
CA LEU A 75 -7.92 1.85 12.21
C LEU A 75 -8.00 1.79 13.74
N ARG A 76 -7.14 2.53 14.46
CA ARG A 76 -7.22 2.66 15.92
C ARG A 76 -8.47 3.41 16.35
N LEU A 77 -8.83 4.47 15.62
CA LEU A 77 -10.05 5.24 15.89
C LEU A 77 -11.29 4.37 15.71
N MET A 78 -11.39 3.60 14.62
CA MET A 78 -12.48 2.64 14.37
C MET A 78 -12.57 1.58 15.48
N LYS A 79 -11.43 1.00 15.86
CA LYS A 79 -11.37 0.00 16.94
C LYS A 79 -11.77 0.56 18.29
N ALA A 80 -11.38 1.79 18.62
CA ALA A 80 -11.74 2.45 19.86
C ALA A 80 -13.25 2.65 19.95
N GLN A 81 -13.89 3.11 18.89
CA GLN A 81 -15.35 3.27 18.82
C GLN A 81 -16.05 1.91 19.01
N LEU A 82 -15.64 0.90 18.26
CA LEU A 82 -16.21 -0.44 18.33
C LEU A 82 -16.04 -1.06 19.71
N LEU A 83 -14.86 -0.92 20.32
CA LEU A 83 -14.57 -1.45 21.65
C LEU A 83 -15.51 -0.86 22.69
N VAL A 84 -15.67 0.45 22.75
CA VAL A 84 -16.53 1.10 23.75
C VAL A 84 -18.00 0.80 23.47
N ALA A 85 -18.44 0.76 22.22
CA ALA A 85 -19.79 0.36 21.86
C ALA A 85 -20.11 -1.08 22.33
N THR A 86 -19.16 -2.02 22.15
CA THR A 86 -19.29 -3.41 22.61
C THR A 86 -19.43 -3.51 24.14
N VAL A 87 -18.62 -2.73 24.88
CA VAL A 87 -18.67 -2.71 26.34
C VAL A 87 -20.00 -2.12 26.85
N VAL A 88 -20.46 -1.03 26.24
CA VAL A 88 -21.76 -0.39 26.60
C VAL A 88 -22.92 -1.33 26.31
N ALA A 89 -22.85 -2.15 25.25
CA ALA A 89 -23.85 -3.17 24.94
C ALA A 89 -23.82 -4.37 25.90
N GLY A 90 -22.89 -4.42 26.86
CA GLY A 90 -22.73 -5.55 27.77
C GLY A 90 -22.16 -6.81 27.10
N GLU A 91 -21.59 -6.68 25.92
CA GLU A 91 -21.06 -7.78 25.15
C GLU A 91 -19.59 -8.06 25.50
N THR A 92 -19.15 -9.31 25.36
CA THR A 92 -17.77 -9.70 25.60
C THR A 92 -16.89 -9.20 24.44
N ILE A 93 -15.73 -8.61 24.79
CA ILE A 93 -14.72 -8.20 23.81
C ILE A 93 -14.02 -9.45 23.29
N SER A 94 -14.20 -9.74 22.00
CA SER A 94 -13.46 -10.80 21.31
C SER A 94 -12.53 -10.20 20.25
N LYS A 95 -11.48 -10.96 19.90
CA LYS A 95 -10.54 -10.54 18.85
C LYS A 95 -11.24 -10.44 17.48
N GLU A 96 -12.19 -11.34 17.23
CA GLU A 96 -12.97 -11.34 15.99
C GLU A 96 -13.81 -10.07 15.84
N LYS A 97 -14.45 -9.60 16.93
CA LYS A 97 -15.22 -8.35 16.93
C LYS A 97 -14.33 -7.15 16.61
N LEU A 98 -13.14 -7.06 17.22
CA LEU A 98 -12.18 -5.98 16.97
C LEU A 98 -11.50 -6.04 15.58
N THR A 99 -11.75 -7.11 14.83
CA THR A 99 -11.27 -7.30 13.45
C THR A 99 -12.44 -7.51 12.50
N SER A 100 -13.49 -6.69 12.62
CA SER A 100 -14.65 -6.73 11.71
C SER A 100 -14.22 -6.65 10.24
N PRO A 101 -15.01 -7.17 9.29
CA PRO A 101 -14.70 -7.09 7.86
C PRO A 101 -14.43 -5.65 7.40
N GLU A 102 -15.16 -4.67 7.95
CA GLU A 102 -14.99 -3.25 7.64
C GLU A 102 -13.59 -2.75 8.00
N ILE A 103 -13.10 -3.10 9.20
CA ILE A 103 -11.76 -2.74 9.65
C ILE A 103 -10.69 -3.44 8.82
N LYS A 104 -10.88 -4.75 8.54
CA LYS A 104 -9.92 -5.53 7.75
C LYS A 104 -9.79 -5.02 6.31
N ASN A 105 -10.92 -4.69 5.71
CA ASN A 105 -10.99 -4.35 4.29
C ASN A 105 -10.86 -2.84 4.02
N TYR A 106 -10.78 -2.01 5.07
CA TYR A 106 -10.72 -0.56 4.93
C TYR A 106 -9.66 -0.10 3.91
N LEU A 107 -8.42 -0.50 4.12
CA LEU A 107 -7.31 -0.09 3.25
C LEU A 107 -7.45 -0.67 1.83
N SER A 108 -7.87 -1.93 1.70
CA SER A 108 -8.06 -2.57 0.40
C SER A 108 -9.11 -1.84 -0.45
N HIS A 109 -10.25 -1.48 0.16
CA HIS A 109 -11.29 -0.71 -0.52
C HIS A 109 -10.82 0.70 -0.91
N LYS A 110 -10.01 1.35 -0.05
CA LYS A 110 -9.44 2.67 -0.37
C LYS A 110 -8.45 2.61 -1.52
N ILE A 111 -7.56 1.62 -1.52
CA ILE A 111 -6.61 1.38 -2.61
C ILE A 111 -7.37 1.14 -3.92
N GLU A 112 -8.37 0.28 -3.92
CA GLU A 112 -9.16 -0.04 -5.10
C GLU A 112 -9.91 1.21 -5.63
N LYS A 113 -10.57 1.96 -4.74
CA LYS A 113 -11.26 3.21 -5.09
C LYS A 113 -10.31 4.21 -5.75
N VAL A 114 -9.15 4.48 -5.13
CA VAL A 114 -8.16 5.43 -5.64
C VAL A 114 -7.59 4.95 -6.97
N LYS A 115 -7.29 3.66 -7.10
CA LYS A 115 -6.80 3.06 -8.34
C LYS A 115 -7.78 3.25 -9.49
N ASN A 116 -9.05 2.93 -9.27
CA ASN A 116 -10.08 3.05 -10.31
C ASN A 116 -10.25 4.50 -10.75
N ALA A 117 -10.35 5.44 -9.79
CA ALA A 117 -10.45 6.86 -10.08
C ALA A 117 -9.20 7.40 -10.81
N PHE A 118 -8.01 6.95 -10.42
CA PHE A 118 -6.76 7.32 -11.08
C PHE A 118 -6.69 6.80 -12.51
N ASN A 119 -7.08 5.54 -12.75
CA ASN A 119 -7.11 4.94 -14.07
C ASN A 119 -8.13 5.63 -14.98
N GLU A 120 -9.32 5.96 -14.48
CA GLU A 120 -10.34 6.72 -15.23
C GLU A 120 -9.82 8.10 -15.64
N GLN A 121 -9.16 8.82 -14.73
CA GLN A 121 -8.61 10.14 -15.02
C GLN A 121 -7.43 10.09 -15.99
N HIS A 122 -6.66 9.01 -16.00
CA HIS A 122 -5.46 8.84 -16.83
C HIS A 122 -5.64 7.79 -17.93
N ALA A 123 -6.87 7.42 -18.30
CA ALA A 123 -7.17 6.38 -19.29
C ALA A 123 -6.43 6.58 -20.63
N ASN A 124 -6.17 7.83 -21.02
CA ASN A 124 -5.42 8.17 -22.22
C ASN A 124 -3.90 8.01 -22.09
N LEU A 125 -3.37 7.80 -20.87
CA LEU A 125 -1.94 7.65 -20.58
C LEU A 125 -1.57 6.20 -20.26
N LEU A 126 -2.56 5.35 -20.04
CA LEU A 126 -2.41 3.98 -19.57
C LEU A 126 -2.90 3.02 -20.66
N ASP A 127 -2.13 2.88 -21.74
CA ASP A 127 -2.42 1.88 -22.78
C ASP A 127 -2.10 0.45 -22.31
N ASP A 128 -1.52 0.28 -21.11
CA ASP A 128 -1.20 -1.00 -20.50
C ASP A 128 -1.73 -1.08 -19.06
N LYS A 129 -2.47 -2.15 -18.78
CA LYS A 129 -3.03 -2.51 -17.46
C LYS A 129 -1.91 -2.65 -16.42
N ILE A 130 -1.70 -1.60 -15.63
CA ILE A 130 -0.75 -1.66 -14.51
C ILE A 130 -1.48 -2.21 -13.30
N ASP A 131 -1.15 -3.44 -12.93
CA ASP A 131 -1.57 -4.00 -11.65
C ASP A 131 -0.93 -3.26 -10.49
N VAL A 132 -1.76 -2.95 -9.49
CA VAL A 132 -1.35 -2.25 -8.26
C VAL A 132 -0.19 -2.96 -7.60
N ILE A 133 0.85 -2.20 -7.31
CA ILE A 133 1.92 -2.63 -6.42
C ILE A 133 1.30 -3.00 -5.07
N ARG A 134 1.29 -4.29 -4.75
CA ARG A 134 0.96 -4.75 -3.41
C ARG A 134 2.03 -4.19 -2.47
N TYR A 135 1.62 -3.33 -1.54
CA TYR A 135 2.46 -2.98 -0.42
C TYR A 135 2.88 -4.29 0.27
N LYS A 136 4.14 -4.67 0.09
CA LYS A 136 4.72 -5.69 0.95
C LYS A 136 4.85 -5.05 2.33
N THR A 137 3.82 -5.21 3.17
CA THR A 137 4.03 -5.10 4.61
C THR A 137 5.21 -6.00 4.90
N LYS A 138 6.26 -5.43 5.49
CA LYS A 138 7.37 -6.22 6.02
C LYS A 138 6.81 -7.06 7.15
N ASP A 139 6.28 -8.23 6.83
CA ASP A 139 6.11 -9.29 7.81
C ASP A 139 7.48 -9.59 8.39
N LYS A 140 7.70 -9.13 9.62
CA LYS A 140 8.85 -9.48 10.43
C LYS A 140 8.68 -10.92 10.90
N GLY A 141 8.74 -11.88 9.98
CA GLY A 141 8.50 -13.25 10.37
C GLY A 141 8.69 -14.30 9.30
N ALA A 142 9.68 -14.17 8.45
CA ALA A 142 10.34 -15.32 7.80
C ALA A 142 11.63 -14.81 7.16
N LYS A 143 12.76 -15.35 7.53
CA LYS A 143 14.00 -15.24 6.76
C LYS A 143 13.81 -15.99 5.45
N SER A 144 13.08 -15.41 4.49
CA SER A 144 13.14 -15.87 3.12
C SER A 144 14.53 -15.52 2.59
N GLN A 145 15.23 -16.50 2.06
CA GLN A 145 16.48 -16.30 1.33
C GLN A 145 16.26 -15.13 0.36
N LYS A 146 17.11 -14.10 0.47
CA LYS A 146 17.08 -12.93 -0.44
C LYS A 146 17.33 -13.48 -1.84
N LYS A 147 16.28 -13.62 -2.65
CA LYS A 147 16.44 -13.90 -4.08
C LYS A 147 17.34 -12.84 -4.68
N ASN A 148 18.25 -13.25 -5.54
CA ASN A 148 19.12 -12.34 -6.26
C ASN A 148 18.25 -11.40 -7.11
N THR A 149 18.55 -10.11 -7.09
CA THR A 149 17.84 -9.06 -7.82
C THR A 149 17.64 -9.39 -9.32
N VAL A 150 18.59 -10.11 -9.91
CA VAL A 150 18.53 -10.59 -11.31
C VAL A 150 17.51 -11.73 -11.45
N GLU A 151 17.39 -12.61 -10.46
CA GLU A 151 16.43 -13.71 -10.47
C GLU A 151 14.99 -13.22 -10.35
N GLU A 152 14.74 -12.18 -9.55
CA GLU A 152 13.42 -11.56 -9.50
C GLU A 152 13.03 -10.91 -10.84
N THR A 153 13.99 -10.35 -11.59
CA THR A 153 13.74 -9.87 -12.97
C THR A 153 13.41 -11.02 -13.90
N HIS A 154 14.10 -12.15 -13.75
CA HIS A 154 13.87 -13.35 -14.54
C HIS A 154 12.48 -13.94 -14.30
N ASP A 155 12.05 -14.04 -13.05
CA ASP A 155 10.72 -14.53 -12.69
C ASP A 155 9.62 -13.71 -13.38
N LEU A 156 9.72 -12.37 -13.33
CA LEU A 156 8.77 -11.47 -14.00
C LEU A 156 8.83 -11.53 -15.53
N TRP A 157 10.03 -11.79 -16.09
CA TRP A 157 10.18 -12.02 -17.53
C TRP A 157 9.47 -13.30 -17.98
N LEU A 158 9.55 -14.38 -17.19
CA LEU A 158 8.84 -15.64 -17.46
C LEU A 158 7.31 -15.48 -17.38
N GLU A 159 6.83 -14.48 -16.64
CA GLU A 159 5.42 -14.08 -16.60
C GLU A 159 5.00 -13.25 -17.83
N ASN A 160 5.83 -13.15 -18.87
CA ASN A 160 5.62 -12.34 -20.07
C ASN A 160 5.43 -10.83 -19.79
N LYS A 161 6.05 -10.31 -18.72
CA LYS A 161 6.05 -8.86 -18.44
C LYS A 161 7.06 -8.16 -19.33
N SER A 162 6.67 -7.01 -19.88
CA SER A 162 7.55 -6.14 -20.66
C SER A 162 8.64 -5.50 -19.77
N ILE A 163 9.74 -5.06 -20.37
CA ILE A 163 10.83 -4.35 -19.66
C ILE A 163 10.30 -3.14 -18.88
N THR A 164 9.31 -2.47 -19.45
CA THR A 164 8.67 -1.30 -18.81
C THR A 164 7.87 -1.69 -17.59
N GLU A 165 7.09 -2.76 -17.67
CA GLU A 165 6.31 -3.30 -16.54
C GLU A 165 7.23 -3.82 -15.43
N ILE A 166 8.29 -4.55 -15.79
CA ILE A 166 9.28 -5.03 -14.81
C ILE A 166 9.95 -3.86 -14.10
N ALA A 167 10.31 -2.79 -14.83
CA ALA A 167 10.89 -1.58 -14.25
C ALA A 167 9.94 -0.93 -13.25
N LEU A 168 8.65 -0.84 -13.58
CA LEU A 168 7.62 -0.29 -12.72
C LEU A 168 7.37 -1.19 -11.50
N LEU A 169 7.15 -2.49 -11.71
CA LEU A 169 6.87 -3.46 -10.65
C LEU A 169 8.00 -3.55 -9.61
N ARG A 170 9.23 -3.38 -10.06
CA ARG A 170 10.42 -3.46 -9.20
C ARG A 170 10.95 -2.11 -8.75
N MET A 171 10.31 -1.00 -9.14
CA MET A 171 10.79 0.37 -8.89
C MET A 171 12.25 0.58 -9.34
N LEU A 172 12.61 0.01 -10.48
CA LEU A 172 13.91 0.14 -11.10
C LEU A 172 13.82 1.03 -12.34
N THR A 173 14.96 1.57 -12.78
CA THR A 173 15.02 2.22 -14.10
C THR A 173 15.00 1.16 -15.20
N LYS A 174 14.54 1.52 -16.41
CA LYS A 174 14.58 0.63 -17.58
C LYS A 174 16.00 0.16 -17.88
N GLU A 175 16.98 1.04 -17.70
CA GLU A 175 18.41 0.75 -17.88
C GLU A 175 18.87 -0.35 -16.91
N THR A 176 18.42 -0.31 -15.64
CA THR A 176 18.75 -1.34 -14.65
C THR A 176 18.12 -2.68 -15.01
N VAL A 177 16.87 -2.68 -15.50
CA VAL A 177 16.21 -3.92 -15.96
C VAL A 177 16.90 -4.47 -17.19
N LEU A 178 17.31 -3.62 -18.14
CA LEU A 178 18.10 -4.04 -19.32
C LEU A 178 19.44 -4.67 -18.91
N LEU A 179 20.15 -4.11 -17.92
CA LEU A 179 21.37 -4.71 -17.38
C LEU A 179 21.11 -6.09 -16.76
N HIS A 180 19.98 -6.28 -16.05
CA HIS A 180 19.59 -7.58 -15.53
C HIS A 180 19.31 -8.57 -16.67
N ILE A 181 18.60 -8.14 -17.72
CA ILE A 181 18.31 -8.99 -18.90
C ILE A 181 19.59 -9.34 -19.64
N THR A 182 20.49 -8.38 -19.85
CA THR A 182 21.82 -8.66 -20.46
C THR A 182 22.59 -9.72 -19.67
N LYS A 183 22.55 -9.63 -18.33
CA LYS A 183 23.16 -10.64 -17.46
C LYS A 183 22.48 -12.01 -17.57
N LEU A 184 21.15 -12.04 -17.71
CA LEU A 184 20.40 -13.29 -17.92
C LEU A 184 20.67 -13.91 -19.30
N ILE A 185 20.87 -13.09 -20.33
CA ILE A 185 21.32 -13.54 -21.66
C ILE A 185 22.72 -14.14 -21.57
N SER A 186 23.66 -13.47 -20.90
CA SER A 186 25.02 -13.99 -20.73
C SER A 186 25.06 -15.29 -19.92
N GLN A 187 24.07 -15.53 -19.05
CA GLN A 187 23.84 -16.77 -18.30
C GLN A 187 23.03 -17.83 -19.09
N GLN A 188 22.69 -17.57 -20.35
CA GLN A 188 21.87 -18.42 -21.20
C GLN A 188 20.47 -18.75 -20.66
N LYS A 189 19.96 -17.91 -19.73
CA LYS A 189 18.61 -18.05 -19.16
C LYS A 189 17.54 -17.40 -20.03
N ILE A 190 17.90 -16.39 -20.82
CA ILE A 190 17.04 -15.71 -21.81
C ILE A 190 17.76 -15.72 -23.15
N LYS A 191 17.04 -16.04 -24.23
CA LYS A 191 17.55 -15.93 -25.58
C LYS A 191 17.54 -14.51 -26.07
N ILE A 192 18.58 -14.06 -26.78
CA ILE A 192 18.67 -12.67 -27.27
C ILE A 192 17.55 -12.34 -28.27
N GLU A 193 17.11 -13.36 -29.05
CA GLU A 193 16.02 -13.24 -30.02
C GLU A 193 14.67 -12.91 -29.36
N ALA A 194 14.50 -13.22 -28.06
CA ALA A 194 13.29 -12.86 -27.31
C ALA A 194 13.27 -11.38 -26.87
N VAL A 195 14.42 -10.70 -26.96
CA VAL A 195 14.57 -9.31 -26.47
C VAL A 195 14.73 -8.32 -27.62
N LEU A 196 15.40 -8.73 -28.70
CA LEU A 196 15.69 -7.87 -29.86
C LEU A 196 14.98 -8.41 -31.10
N PRO A 197 14.37 -7.51 -31.91
CA PRO A 197 13.81 -7.88 -33.22
C PRO A 197 14.92 -8.34 -34.16
N GLU A 198 14.58 -9.24 -35.08
CA GLU A 198 15.53 -9.89 -36.03
C GLU A 198 16.33 -8.90 -36.88
N ASP A 199 15.72 -7.77 -37.27
CA ASP A 199 16.35 -6.71 -38.07
C ASP A 199 17.53 -6.07 -37.32
N LYS A 200 17.41 -5.92 -36.00
CA LYS A 200 18.50 -5.39 -35.16
C LYS A 200 19.58 -6.42 -34.86
N LEU A 201 19.21 -7.70 -34.81
CA LEU A 201 20.18 -8.80 -34.65
C LEU A 201 21.08 -8.95 -35.87
N LYS A 202 20.52 -8.80 -37.09
CA LYS A 202 21.30 -8.83 -38.34
C LYS A 202 22.31 -7.70 -38.43
N ALA A 203 21.90 -6.48 -38.00
CA ALA A 203 22.79 -5.32 -38.00
C ALA A 203 23.95 -5.39 -36.97
N LEU A 204 23.89 -6.31 -35.99
CA LEU A 204 24.95 -6.54 -35.01
C LEU A 204 25.93 -7.67 -35.43
N SER A 205 25.60 -8.42 -36.48
CA SER A 205 26.40 -9.53 -36.99
C SER A 205 27.22 -9.15 -38.26
N GLU A 206 27.07 -7.95 -38.76
CA GLU A 206 27.93 -7.31 -39.79
C GLU A 206 29.04 -6.48 -39.11
#